data_94972cf48a53b4b7d00f598b73855106
#
_entry.id   94972cf48a53b4b7d00f598b73855106
#
_cell.length_a   1.000
_cell.length_b   1.000
_cell.length_c   1.000
_cell.angle_alpha   90.00
_cell.angle_beta   90.00
_cell.angle_gamma   90.00
#
_symmetry.space_group_name_H-M   'P 1'
#
loop_
_entity.id
_entity.type
_entity.pdbx_description
1 polymer ?
#
loop_
_entity_poly.entity_id
_entity_poly.type
_entity_poly.pdbx_seq_one_letter_code
_entity_poly.pdbx_strand_id
1 'polypeptide(L)'
;MPSLLIAAVGFFLSDGLLVEIAINWLLLILIETKGLGVLGLTPTPRRGVHLLAGFGIAAGMACFNWYLQTIFSGSVWSLNPSFTPARFLDGTWWTMQSVLYEELIFRAALLYIAINKIGVRGACWLSAICFGAYHWFSMNAFGNPVQMAFIFIVTGAMGYIFALAYAKTKSLYLPIALHFGWNFINTVIFSQGPIGNQLLILKRGELFNAYENTIVMLVQYVAFPALAYWYIVKRKPQVTEVSPPPPDAHHPPQDHSKIHQS
;
A
#
# COMPACT_ATOMS: atom_id res chain seq x y z
N MET A 1 22.67 -2.68 24.95
CA MET A 1 21.33 -2.88 24.42
C MET A 1 20.92 -1.93 23.28
N PRO A 2 21.36 -0.66 23.17
CA PRO A 2 21.07 0.17 21.99
C PRO A 2 21.67 -0.36 20.68
N SER A 3 22.84 -0.97 20.69
CA SER A 3 23.53 -1.48 19.50
C SER A 3 22.84 -2.66 18.82
N LEU A 4 22.17 -3.55 19.57
CA LEU A 4 21.40 -4.67 19.03
C LEU A 4 20.09 -4.19 18.38
N LEU A 5 19.45 -3.17 18.93
CA LEU A 5 18.26 -2.56 18.35
C LEU A 5 18.60 -1.84 17.03
N ILE A 6 19.73 -1.11 16.99
CA ILE A 6 20.22 -0.43 15.79
C ILE A 6 20.64 -1.43 14.72
N ALA A 7 21.31 -2.53 15.09
CA ALA A 7 21.65 -3.60 14.17
C ALA A 7 20.41 -4.35 13.64
N ALA A 8 19.41 -4.60 14.51
CA ALA A 8 18.14 -5.19 14.09
C ALA A 8 17.36 -4.25 13.17
N VAL A 9 17.30 -2.95 13.48
CA VAL A 9 16.65 -1.94 12.63
C VAL A 9 17.41 -1.82 11.29
N GLY A 10 18.74 -1.85 11.28
CA GLY A 10 19.55 -1.84 10.05
C GLY A 10 19.39 -3.10 9.21
N PHE A 11 19.20 -4.27 9.82
CA PHE A 11 18.89 -5.51 9.12
C PHE A 11 17.45 -5.50 8.54
N PHE A 12 16.52 -4.86 9.23
CA PHE A 12 15.12 -4.77 8.79
C PHE A 12 14.86 -3.63 7.79
N LEU A 13 15.69 -2.60 7.77
CA LEU A 13 15.59 -1.51 6.80
C LEU A 13 16.77 -1.64 5.83
N SER A 14 16.50 -2.10 4.59
CA SER A 14 17.50 -2.01 3.53
C SER A 14 17.92 -0.54 3.38
N ASP A 15 19.17 -0.29 3.01
CA ASP A 15 19.69 1.08 2.82
C ASP A 15 18.77 1.92 1.93
N GLY A 16 18.15 1.31 0.94
CA GLY A 16 17.20 1.97 0.06
C GLY A 16 15.91 2.41 0.73
N LEU A 17 15.30 1.64 1.65
CA LEU A 17 14.11 2.09 2.38
C LEU A 17 14.42 3.28 3.29
N LEU A 18 15.61 3.33 3.88
CA LEU A 18 16.06 4.49 4.65
C LEU A 18 16.20 5.74 3.78
N VAL A 19 16.76 5.59 2.59
CA VAL A 19 16.86 6.66 1.60
C VAL A 19 15.47 7.16 1.19
N GLU A 20 14.54 6.25 0.89
CA GLU A 20 13.16 6.62 0.56
C GLU A 20 12.44 7.36 1.70
N ILE A 21 12.61 6.92 2.93
CA ILE A 21 12.06 7.62 4.11
C ILE A 21 12.67 9.01 4.24
N ALA A 22 13.98 9.15 4.05
CA ALA A 22 14.67 10.44 4.10
C ALA A 22 14.21 11.39 2.99
N ILE A 23 14.06 10.90 1.76
CA ILE A 23 13.52 11.67 0.63
C ILE A 23 12.10 12.15 0.93
N ASN A 24 11.23 11.27 1.41
CA ASN A 24 9.85 11.63 1.76
C ASN A 24 9.80 12.67 2.88
N TRP A 25 10.63 12.53 3.90
CA TRP A 25 10.75 13.51 4.98
C TRP A 25 11.22 14.87 4.47
N LEU A 26 12.25 14.89 3.62
CA LEU A 26 12.78 16.09 3.03
C LEU A 26 11.76 16.82 2.15
N LEU A 27 11.06 16.10 1.27
CA LEU A 27 10.00 16.65 0.43
C LEU A 27 8.87 17.27 1.26
N LEU A 28 8.43 16.59 2.32
CA LEU A 28 7.38 17.11 3.20
C LEU A 28 7.81 18.37 3.94
N ILE A 29 9.05 18.43 4.42
CA ILE A 29 9.56 19.64 5.10
C ILE A 29 9.72 20.80 4.12
N LEU A 30 10.34 20.57 2.97
CA LEU A 30 10.66 21.64 2.02
C LEU A 30 9.42 22.22 1.33
N ILE A 31 8.41 21.38 1.02
CA ILE A 31 7.25 21.79 0.23
C ILE A 31 6.04 22.11 1.10
N GLU A 32 5.82 21.36 2.18
CA GLU A 32 4.60 21.46 2.98
C GLU A 32 4.86 21.92 4.43
N THR A 33 6.13 22.10 4.83
CA THR A 33 6.51 22.40 6.23
C THR A 33 5.95 21.39 7.24
N LYS A 34 5.84 20.12 6.82
CA LYS A 34 5.29 18.99 7.59
C LYS A 34 6.33 17.89 7.75
N GLY A 35 6.20 17.09 8.80
CA GLY A 35 7.01 15.88 8.98
C GLY A 35 6.25 14.62 8.56
N LEU A 36 6.90 13.45 8.74
CA LEU A 36 6.35 12.13 8.38
C LEU A 36 5.02 11.78 9.10
N GLY A 37 4.64 12.53 10.14
CA GLY A 37 3.38 12.32 10.86
C GLY A 37 2.13 12.38 9.96
N VAL A 38 2.16 13.17 8.87
CA VAL A 38 1.06 13.29 7.91
C VAL A 38 0.80 11.99 7.13
N LEU A 39 1.77 11.08 7.09
CA LEU A 39 1.65 9.79 6.45
C LEU A 39 0.86 8.77 7.29
N GLY A 40 0.51 9.16 8.53
CA GLY A 40 -0.28 8.32 9.40
C GLY A 40 0.41 7.03 9.81
N LEU A 41 1.71 7.07 10.11
CA LEU A 41 2.52 5.90 10.48
C LEU A 41 2.40 5.54 11.96
N THR A 42 1.93 6.46 12.83
CA THR A 42 1.76 6.19 14.27
C THR A 42 0.73 5.08 14.48
N PRO A 43 1.03 4.01 15.23
CA PRO A 43 0.07 2.94 15.50
C PRO A 43 -1.15 3.45 16.27
N THR A 44 -2.35 3.06 15.81
CA THR A 44 -3.61 3.28 16.53
C THR A 44 -4.51 2.06 16.34
N PRO A 45 -5.48 1.76 17.24
CA PRO A 45 -6.40 0.64 17.07
C PRO A 45 -7.12 0.66 15.71
N ARG A 46 -7.54 1.84 15.25
CA ARG A 46 -8.21 2.02 13.96
C ARG A 46 -7.31 1.67 12.78
N ARG A 47 -6.02 2.05 12.84
CA ARG A 47 -5.03 1.70 11.80
C ARG A 47 -4.72 0.20 11.81
N GLY A 48 -4.70 -0.41 12.99
CA GLY A 48 -4.63 -1.87 13.13
C GLY A 48 -5.80 -2.58 12.45
N VAL A 49 -7.03 -2.08 12.62
CA VAL A 49 -8.21 -2.60 11.89
C VAL A 49 -8.05 -2.42 10.38
N HIS A 50 -7.51 -1.28 9.90
CA HIS A 50 -7.25 -1.08 8.47
C HIS A 50 -6.21 -2.07 7.93
N LEU A 51 -5.15 -2.34 8.72
CA LEU A 51 -4.13 -3.31 8.37
C LEU A 51 -4.73 -4.73 8.22
N LEU A 52 -5.45 -5.19 9.23
CA LEU A 52 -6.04 -6.53 9.23
C LEU A 52 -7.11 -6.69 8.14
N ALA A 53 -7.99 -5.70 8.00
CA ALA A 53 -9.04 -5.75 6.99
C ALA A 53 -8.49 -5.65 5.57
N GLY A 54 -7.52 -4.75 5.32
CA GLY A 54 -6.88 -4.61 4.01
C GLY A 54 -6.14 -5.89 3.61
N PHE A 55 -5.35 -6.45 4.53
CA PHE A 55 -4.68 -7.73 4.31
C PHE A 55 -5.68 -8.86 4.06
N GLY A 56 -6.72 -8.98 4.90
CA GLY A 56 -7.73 -10.04 4.77
C GLY A 56 -8.50 -9.95 3.45
N ILE A 57 -8.87 -8.75 2.99
CA ILE A 57 -9.52 -8.55 1.68
C ILE A 57 -8.59 -9.00 0.55
N ALA A 58 -7.36 -8.52 0.52
CA ALA A 58 -6.43 -8.78 -0.57
C ALA A 58 -5.97 -10.25 -0.58
N ALA A 59 -5.56 -10.78 0.56
CA ALA A 59 -5.15 -12.17 0.70
C ALA A 59 -6.31 -13.15 0.41
N GLY A 60 -7.51 -12.83 0.92
CA GLY A 60 -8.71 -13.63 0.64
C GLY A 60 -9.07 -13.67 -0.84
N MET A 61 -9.01 -12.51 -1.53
CA MET A 61 -9.26 -12.46 -2.97
C MET A 61 -8.18 -13.17 -3.79
N ALA A 62 -6.92 -13.07 -3.40
CA ALA A 62 -5.84 -13.81 -4.04
C ALA A 62 -5.98 -15.33 -3.83
N CYS A 63 -6.29 -15.78 -2.60
CA CYS A 63 -6.57 -17.19 -2.33
C CYS A 63 -7.79 -17.68 -3.13
N PHE A 64 -8.85 -16.89 -3.23
CA PHE A 64 -10.03 -17.23 -4.03
C PHE A 64 -9.70 -17.35 -5.52
N ASN A 65 -8.88 -16.43 -6.04
CA ASN A 65 -8.41 -16.51 -7.41
C ASN A 65 -7.60 -17.80 -7.65
N TRP A 66 -6.66 -18.15 -6.76
CA TRP A 66 -5.91 -19.40 -6.85
C TRP A 66 -6.78 -20.64 -6.71
N TYR A 67 -7.80 -20.59 -5.88
CA TYR A 67 -8.79 -21.68 -5.76
C TYR A 67 -9.51 -21.92 -7.10
N LEU A 68 -9.99 -20.87 -7.76
CA LEU A 68 -10.60 -20.98 -9.10
C LEU A 68 -9.61 -21.53 -10.13
N GLN A 69 -8.40 -20.99 -10.17
CA GLN A 69 -7.35 -21.49 -11.07
C GLN A 69 -7.07 -22.96 -10.84
N THR A 70 -7.00 -23.39 -9.60
CA THR A 70 -6.77 -24.79 -9.23
C THR A 70 -7.89 -25.70 -9.73
N ILE A 71 -9.16 -25.31 -9.58
CA ILE A 71 -10.30 -26.10 -10.06
C ILE A 71 -10.28 -26.18 -11.60
N PHE A 72 -10.13 -25.06 -12.28
CA PHE A 72 -10.24 -25.00 -13.74
C PHE A 72 -9.08 -25.72 -14.44
N SER A 73 -7.86 -25.60 -13.95
CA SER A 73 -6.69 -26.25 -14.54
C SER A 73 -6.41 -27.66 -14.01
N GLY A 74 -7.17 -28.16 -13.03
CA GLY A 74 -6.82 -29.40 -12.34
C GLY A 74 -5.45 -29.36 -11.69
N SER A 75 -5.00 -28.18 -11.26
CA SER A 75 -3.67 -27.97 -10.67
C SER A 75 -3.42 -28.82 -9.45
N VAL A 76 -2.22 -29.38 -9.35
CA VAL A 76 -1.74 -30.09 -8.17
C VAL A 76 -0.59 -29.31 -7.57
N TRP A 77 -0.79 -28.83 -6.36
CA TRP A 77 0.20 -28.09 -5.57
C TRP A 77 0.87 -29.01 -4.57
N SER A 78 2.12 -28.75 -4.27
CA SER A 78 2.85 -29.46 -3.22
C SER A 78 3.75 -28.49 -2.46
N LEU A 79 4.07 -28.85 -1.22
CA LEU A 79 5.08 -28.13 -0.49
C LEU A 79 6.41 -28.15 -1.27
N ASN A 80 7.09 -27.04 -1.30
CA ASN A 80 8.42 -26.94 -1.87
C ASN A 80 9.37 -27.83 -1.08
N PRO A 81 10.06 -28.81 -1.72
CA PRO A 81 11.02 -29.68 -1.03
C PRO A 81 12.17 -28.91 -0.36
N SER A 82 12.47 -27.72 -0.86
CA SER A 82 13.51 -26.84 -0.31
C SER A 82 12.94 -25.82 0.68
N PHE A 83 11.69 -26.00 1.15
CA PHE A 83 11.09 -25.11 2.14
C PHE A 83 11.88 -25.15 3.45
N THR A 84 12.15 -23.97 3.97
CA THR A 84 12.59 -23.75 5.35
C THR A 84 11.90 -22.54 5.94
N PRO A 85 11.68 -22.48 7.28
CA PRO A 85 11.13 -21.29 7.92
C PRO A 85 11.93 -20.02 7.61
N ALA A 86 13.27 -20.10 7.51
CA ALA A 86 14.12 -18.97 7.15
C ALA A 86 13.79 -18.46 5.75
N ARG A 87 13.73 -19.35 4.74
CA ARG A 87 13.37 -18.97 3.36
C ARG A 87 11.97 -18.34 3.29
N PHE A 88 11.02 -18.84 4.06
CA PHE A 88 9.67 -18.26 4.13
C PHE A 88 9.70 -16.84 4.71
N LEU A 89 10.46 -16.63 5.78
CA LEU A 89 10.62 -15.31 6.38
C LEU A 89 11.35 -14.34 5.44
N ASP A 90 12.41 -14.80 4.78
CA ASP A 90 13.15 -14.01 3.81
C ASP A 90 12.27 -13.59 2.62
N GLY A 91 11.48 -14.51 2.06
CA GLY A 91 10.53 -14.21 0.99
C GLY A 91 9.42 -13.26 1.43
N THR A 92 8.91 -13.44 2.65
CA THR A 92 7.91 -12.54 3.25
C THR A 92 8.48 -11.14 3.42
N TRP A 93 9.70 -11.04 3.94
CA TRP A 93 10.39 -9.78 4.15
C TRP A 93 10.72 -9.09 2.82
N TRP A 94 11.22 -9.82 1.85
CA TRP A 94 11.48 -9.29 0.50
C TRP A 94 10.20 -8.70 -0.12
N THR A 95 9.08 -9.43 -0.02
CA THR A 95 7.79 -8.96 -0.52
C THR A 95 7.31 -7.71 0.22
N MET A 96 7.49 -7.67 1.54
CA MET A 96 7.16 -6.49 2.33
C MET A 96 8.01 -5.28 1.94
N GLN A 97 9.33 -5.47 1.78
CA GLN A 97 10.22 -4.39 1.33
C GLN A 97 9.81 -3.85 -0.04
N SER A 98 9.53 -4.73 -1.01
CA SER A 98 9.08 -4.33 -2.35
C SER A 98 7.82 -3.46 -2.28
N VAL A 99 6.83 -3.88 -1.48
CA VAL A 99 5.60 -3.11 -1.27
C VAL A 99 5.88 -1.77 -0.59
N LEU A 100 6.71 -1.75 0.45
CA LEU A 100 7.05 -0.52 1.15
C LEU A 100 7.74 0.50 0.23
N TYR A 101 8.65 0.06 -0.63
CA TYR A 101 9.27 0.90 -1.64
C TYR A 101 8.23 1.57 -2.53
N GLU A 102 7.33 0.79 -3.10
CA GLU A 102 6.32 1.31 -3.98
C GLU A 102 5.33 2.24 -3.27
N GLU A 103 4.90 1.89 -2.05
CA GLU A 103 3.99 2.75 -1.29
C GLU A 103 4.66 4.05 -0.81
N LEU A 104 5.95 4.03 -0.49
CA LEU A 104 6.70 5.24 -0.15
C LEU A 104 6.89 6.16 -1.37
N ILE A 105 7.19 5.61 -2.54
CA ILE A 105 7.31 6.40 -3.77
C ILE A 105 5.97 7.01 -4.17
N PHE A 106 4.90 6.20 -4.25
CA PHE A 106 3.66 6.61 -4.90
C PHE A 106 2.58 7.15 -3.96
N ARG A 107 2.60 6.80 -2.64
CA ARG A 107 1.51 7.10 -1.69
C ARG A 107 1.95 7.90 -0.46
N ALA A 108 3.23 8.17 -0.31
CA ALA A 108 3.73 8.97 0.80
C ALA A 108 3.76 10.49 0.44
N ALA A 109 4.93 11.12 0.44
CA ALA A 109 5.05 12.56 0.26
C ALA A 109 4.45 13.05 -1.05
N LEU A 110 4.72 12.38 -2.17
CA LEU A 110 4.25 12.80 -3.49
C LEU A 110 2.73 12.85 -3.58
N LEU A 111 2.04 11.82 -3.09
CA LEU A 111 0.57 11.81 -3.08
C LEU A 111 0.01 12.84 -2.10
N TYR A 112 0.61 13.00 -0.91
CA TYR A 112 0.19 14.00 0.05
C TYR A 112 0.27 15.41 -0.55
N ILE A 113 1.40 15.77 -1.16
CA ILE A 113 1.62 17.05 -1.83
C ILE A 113 0.63 17.23 -3.00
N ALA A 114 0.47 16.20 -3.84
CA ALA A 114 -0.48 16.24 -4.94
C ALA A 114 -1.92 16.47 -4.47
N ILE A 115 -2.35 15.82 -3.38
CA ILE A 115 -3.68 16.04 -2.79
C ILE A 115 -3.88 17.51 -2.40
N ASN A 116 -2.87 18.14 -1.81
CA ASN A 116 -2.94 19.53 -1.39
C ASN A 116 -2.93 20.51 -2.58
N LYS A 117 -2.27 20.17 -3.69
CA LYS A 117 -2.14 21.06 -4.86
C LYS A 117 -3.25 20.90 -5.89
N ILE A 118 -3.69 19.67 -6.19
CA ILE A 118 -4.64 19.37 -7.26
C ILE A 118 -5.89 18.61 -6.79
N GLY A 119 -6.06 18.48 -5.47
CA GLY A 119 -7.19 17.81 -4.85
C GLY A 119 -7.11 16.27 -4.92
N VAL A 120 -7.97 15.62 -4.14
CA VAL A 120 -7.95 14.14 -3.98
C VAL A 120 -8.12 13.41 -5.30
N ARG A 121 -9.10 13.82 -6.13
CA ARG A 121 -9.40 13.12 -7.38
C ARG A 121 -8.23 13.21 -8.38
N GLY A 122 -7.68 14.41 -8.58
CA GLY A 122 -6.55 14.62 -9.48
C GLY A 122 -5.30 13.87 -9.01
N ALA A 123 -5.00 13.93 -7.70
CA ALA A 123 -3.87 13.25 -7.11
C ALA A 123 -3.96 11.70 -7.22
N CYS A 124 -5.16 11.12 -7.00
CA CYS A 124 -5.35 9.68 -7.17
C CYS A 124 -5.14 9.25 -8.63
N TRP A 125 -5.62 10.01 -9.61
CA TRP A 125 -5.38 9.72 -11.02
C TRP A 125 -3.90 9.88 -11.40
N LEU A 126 -3.23 10.92 -10.92
CA LEU A 126 -1.80 11.11 -11.15
C LEU A 126 -0.99 9.92 -10.60
N SER A 127 -1.25 9.53 -9.35
CA SER A 127 -0.61 8.35 -8.74
C SER A 127 -0.88 7.07 -9.53
N ALA A 128 -2.11 6.87 -10.01
CA ALA A 128 -2.49 5.72 -10.84
C ALA A 128 -1.70 5.67 -12.16
N ILE A 129 -1.61 6.80 -12.86
CA ILE A 129 -0.88 6.91 -14.13
C ILE A 129 0.62 6.64 -13.90
N CYS A 130 1.22 7.27 -12.90
CA CYS A 130 2.63 7.06 -12.59
C CYS A 130 2.92 5.60 -12.18
N PHE A 131 2.04 4.99 -11.39
CA PHE A 131 2.16 3.60 -10.96
C PHE A 131 2.01 2.62 -12.12
N GLY A 132 1.05 2.87 -13.02
CA GLY A 132 0.89 2.08 -14.25
C GLY A 132 2.10 2.15 -15.16
N ALA A 133 2.64 3.35 -15.39
CA ALA A 133 3.82 3.56 -16.21
C ALA A 133 5.10 2.95 -15.59
N TYR A 134 5.25 3.03 -14.26
CA TYR A 134 6.35 2.40 -13.53
C TYR A 134 6.44 0.89 -13.79
N HIS A 135 5.29 0.22 -13.91
CA HIS A 135 5.24 -1.22 -14.14
C HIS A 135 5.70 -1.65 -15.55
N TRP A 136 5.81 -0.74 -16.50
CA TRP A 136 6.48 -1.06 -17.78
C TRP A 136 7.96 -1.39 -17.58
N PHE A 137 8.62 -0.69 -16.63
CA PHE A 137 10.01 -0.94 -16.29
C PHE A 137 10.16 -2.20 -15.42
N SER A 138 9.39 -2.32 -14.36
CA SER A 138 9.51 -3.44 -13.41
C SER A 138 9.13 -4.79 -14.01
N MET A 139 8.23 -4.80 -15.02
CA MET A 139 7.78 -6.01 -15.73
C MET A 139 8.40 -6.19 -17.12
N ASN A 140 9.41 -5.35 -17.46
CA ASN A 140 10.11 -5.40 -18.74
C ASN A 140 9.16 -5.47 -19.96
N ALA A 141 8.13 -4.62 -19.98
CA ALA A 141 7.06 -4.66 -20.98
C ALA A 141 7.37 -3.87 -22.26
N PHE A 142 8.48 -3.16 -22.32
CA PHE A 142 8.84 -2.32 -23.45
C PHE A 142 8.99 -3.13 -24.73
N GLY A 143 8.48 -2.56 -25.84
CA GLY A 143 8.51 -3.19 -27.16
C GLY A 143 7.28 -4.04 -27.47
N ASN A 144 6.37 -4.26 -26.50
CA ASN A 144 5.08 -4.91 -26.75
C ASN A 144 3.92 -3.98 -26.33
N PRO A 145 3.34 -3.22 -27.28
CA PRO A 145 2.30 -2.23 -26.95
C PRO A 145 1.04 -2.83 -26.30
N VAL A 146 0.67 -4.04 -26.66
CA VAL A 146 -0.50 -4.73 -26.06
C VAL A 146 -0.23 -5.06 -24.61
N GLN A 147 0.94 -5.63 -24.30
CA GLN A 147 1.36 -5.92 -22.94
C GLN A 147 1.50 -4.63 -22.13
N MET A 148 2.10 -3.58 -22.70
CA MET A 148 2.22 -2.28 -22.04
C MET A 148 0.86 -1.70 -21.68
N ALA A 149 -0.12 -1.72 -22.61
CA ALA A 149 -1.47 -1.24 -22.35
C ALA A 149 -2.17 -2.05 -21.26
N PHE A 150 -2.07 -3.38 -21.33
CA PHE A 150 -2.65 -4.27 -20.32
C PHE A 150 -2.08 -4.03 -18.92
N ILE A 151 -0.76 -4.03 -18.78
CA ILE A 151 -0.07 -3.78 -17.51
C ILE A 151 -0.46 -2.41 -16.97
N PHE A 152 -0.43 -1.38 -17.81
CA PHE A 152 -0.79 0.00 -17.40
C PHE A 152 -2.21 0.07 -16.85
N ILE A 153 -3.18 -0.52 -17.51
CA ILE A 153 -4.58 -0.50 -17.07
C ILE A 153 -4.74 -1.22 -15.74
N VAL A 154 -4.20 -2.43 -15.63
CA VAL A 154 -4.37 -3.29 -14.47
C VAL A 154 -3.66 -2.71 -13.22
N THR A 155 -2.38 -2.36 -13.38
CA THR A 155 -1.60 -1.82 -12.25
C THR A 155 -2.02 -0.39 -11.93
N GLY A 156 -2.40 0.42 -12.93
CA GLY A 156 -2.94 1.75 -12.74
C GLY A 156 -4.28 1.73 -11.98
N ALA A 157 -5.17 0.79 -12.28
CA ALA A 157 -6.42 0.62 -11.51
C ALA A 157 -6.14 0.33 -10.04
N MET A 158 -5.21 -0.58 -9.73
CA MET A 158 -4.79 -0.83 -8.36
C MET A 158 -4.10 0.38 -7.75
N GLY A 159 -3.27 1.08 -8.52
CA GLY A 159 -2.65 2.34 -8.14
C GLY A 159 -3.64 3.39 -7.67
N TYR A 160 -4.77 3.51 -8.38
CA TYR A 160 -5.88 4.38 -7.98
C TYR A 160 -6.51 3.95 -6.65
N ILE A 161 -6.77 2.65 -6.48
CA ILE A 161 -7.35 2.09 -5.25
C ILE A 161 -6.44 2.37 -4.03
N PHE A 162 -5.14 2.14 -4.17
CA PHE A 162 -4.18 2.40 -3.09
C PHE A 162 -4.07 3.89 -2.75
N ALA A 163 -4.06 4.77 -3.78
CA ALA A 163 -4.08 6.21 -3.58
C ALA A 163 -5.36 6.68 -2.88
N LEU A 164 -6.53 6.14 -3.27
CA LEU A 164 -7.81 6.43 -2.63
C LEU A 164 -7.85 5.92 -1.18
N ALA A 165 -7.26 4.75 -0.91
CA ALA A 165 -7.13 4.21 0.44
C ALA A 165 -6.38 5.18 1.36
N TYR A 166 -5.23 5.68 0.93
CA TYR A 166 -4.50 6.72 1.65
C TYR A 166 -5.33 8.01 1.80
N ALA A 167 -5.89 8.51 0.71
CA ALA A 167 -6.65 9.77 0.72
C ALA A 167 -7.83 9.75 1.71
N LYS A 168 -8.50 8.60 1.85
CA LYS A 168 -9.65 8.40 2.76
C LYS A 168 -9.24 8.13 4.20
N THR A 169 -8.14 7.41 4.42
CA THR A 169 -7.71 7.01 5.77
C THR A 169 -6.65 7.93 6.37
N LYS A 170 -6.02 8.78 5.55
CA LYS A 170 -4.86 9.59 5.93
C LYS A 170 -3.77 8.76 6.60
N SER A 171 -3.55 7.55 6.06
CA SER A 171 -2.60 6.58 6.62
C SER A 171 -2.17 5.59 5.57
N LEU A 172 -0.90 5.19 5.60
CA LEU A 172 -0.32 4.17 4.73
C LEU A 172 -0.71 2.73 5.12
N TYR A 173 -1.33 2.50 6.27
CA TYR A 173 -1.67 1.16 6.75
C TYR A 173 -2.59 0.38 5.80
N LEU A 174 -3.65 1.03 5.28
CA LEU A 174 -4.60 0.37 4.39
C LEU A 174 -4.02 0.09 3.00
N PRO A 175 -3.39 1.04 2.30
CA PRO A 175 -2.78 0.73 1.01
C PRO A 175 -1.66 -0.31 1.12
N ILE A 176 -0.76 -0.22 2.11
CA ILE A 176 0.26 -1.26 2.35
C ILE A 176 -0.39 -2.63 2.58
N ALA A 177 -1.45 -2.70 3.38
CA ALA A 177 -2.10 -3.97 3.69
C ALA A 177 -2.78 -4.63 2.48
N LEU A 178 -3.48 -3.83 1.66
CA LEU A 178 -4.09 -4.30 0.40
C LEU A 178 -3.02 -4.80 -0.57
N HIS A 179 -1.96 -4.03 -0.75
CA HIS A 179 -0.87 -4.36 -1.66
C HIS A 179 -0.07 -5.58 -1.18
N PHE A 180 0.34 -5.57 0.08
CA PHE A 180 1.09 -6.68 0.66
C PHE A 180 0.27 -7.98 0.69
N GLY A 181 -1.00 -7.94 1.09
CA GLY A 181 -1.85 -9.13 1.16
C GLY A 181 -1.96 -9.84 -0.20
N TRP A 182 -2.12 -9.07 -1.28
CA TRP A 182 -2.15 -9.60 -2.64
C TRP A 182 -0.80 -10.21 -3.03
N ASN A 183 0.28 -9.44 -2.89
CA ASN A 183 1.62 -9.89 -3.30
C ASN A 183 2.13 -11.06 -2.46
N PHE A 184 1.85 -11.08 -1.14
CA PHE A 184 2.24 -12.16 -0.26
C PHE A 184 1.66 -13.52 -0.69
N ILE A 185 0.37 -13.56 -0.98
CA ILE A 185 -0.28 -14.80 -1.43
C ILE A 185 0.30 -15.25 -2.77
N ASN A 186 0.44 -14.34 -3.73
CA ASN A 186 0.95 -14.71 -5.06
C ASN A 186 2.45 -15.09 -5.02
N THR A 187 3.27 -14.32 -4.32
CA THR A 187 4.73 -14.48 -4.37
C THR A 187 5.23 -15.53 -3.38
N VAL A 188 4.74 -15.51 -2.13
CA VAL A 188 5.29 -16.35 -1.06
C VAL A 188 4.52 -17.66 -0.92
N ILE A 189 3.18 -17.60 -0.98
CA ILE A 189 2.37 -18.81 -0.82
C ILE A 189 2.38 -19.64 -2.10
N PHE A 190 1.99 -19.06 -3.25
CA PHE A 190 1.86 -19.77 -4.53
C PHE A 190 3.09 -19.64 -5.45
N SER A 191 4.17 -19.05 -4.97
CA SER A 191 5.47 -19.00 -5.68
C SER A 191 5.42 -18.46 -7.12
N GLN A 192 4.56 -17.48 -7.38
CA GLN A 192 4.41 -16.86 -8.71
C GLN A 192 5.08 -15.48 -8.79
N GLY A 193 6.05 -15.24 -7.94
CA GLY A 193 6.79 -13.99 -7.91
C GLY A 193 8.22 -14.12 -8.44
N PRO A 194 8.95 -13.01 -8.50
CA PRO A 194 10.31 -12.96 -9.02
C PRO A 194 11.35 -13.67 -8.13
N ILE A 195 11.01 -14.01 -6.89
CA ILE A 195 11.89 -14.68 -5.94
C ILE A 195 11.88 -16.23 -6.08
N GLY A 196 11.12 -16.74 -7.04
CA GLY A 196 11.04 -18.17 -7.34
C GLY A 196 10.26 -19.01 -6.32
N ASN A 197 10.56 -20.28 -6.25
CA ASN A 197 9.80 -21.24 -5.44
C ASN A 197 9.94 -20.97 -3.94
N GLN A 198 8.81 -20.70 -3.30
CA GLN A 198 8.70 -20.40 -1.86
C GLN A 198 7.94 -21.53 -1.12
N LEU A 199 6.67 -21.36 -0.77
CA LEU A 199 5.93 -22.34 0.02
C LEU A 199 5.32 -23.45 -0.83
N LEU A 200 4.48 -23.11 -1.80
CA LEU A 200 3.81 -24.06 -2.69
C LEU A 200 4.39 -23.97 -4.10
N ILE A 201 4.58 -25.13 -4.73
CA ILE A 201 5.02 -25.25 -6.12
C ILE A 201 3.97 -26.01 -6.93
N LEU A 202 3.74 -25.56 -8.15
CA LEU A 202 2.86 -26.21 -9.10
C LEU A 202 3.54 -27.45 -9.67
N LYS A 203 2.92 -28.64 -9.48
CA LYS A 203 3.41 -29.88 -10.04
C LYS A 203 2.72 -30.25 -11.36
N ARG A 204 1.43 -29.91 -11.45
CA ARG A 204 0.59 -30.24 -12.60
C ARG A 204 -0.50 -29.17 -12.75
N GLY A 205 -0.85 -28.87 -13.97
CA GLY A 205 -1.97 -28.00 -14.30
C GLY A 205 -2.13 -27.97 -15.82
N GLU A 206 -3.35 -27.81 -16.29
CA GLU A 206 -3.69 -27.66 -17.70
C GLU A 206 -3.93 -26.19 -18.03
N LEU A 207 -3.88 -25.87 -19.32
CA LEU A 207 -4.22 -24.52 -19.78
C LEU A 207 -5.72 -24.29 -19.64
N PHE A 208 -6.09 -23.09 -19.22
CA PHE A 208 -7.49 -22.66 -19.17
C PHE A 208 -8.09 -22.56 -20.59
N ASN A 209 -9.34 -22.96 -20.72
CA ASN A 209 -10.11 -22.54 -21.88
C ASN A 209 -10.45 -21.03 -21.78
N ALA A 210 -10.98 -20.44 -22.87
CA ALA A 210 -11.25 -19.00 -22.92
C ALA A 210 -12.24 -18.52 -21.86
N TYR A 211 -13.24 -19.33 -21.52
CA TYR A 211 -14.24 -19.00 -20.50
C TYR A 211 -13.62 -18.99 -19.08
N GLU A 212 -12.89 -20.03 -18.73
CA GLU A 212 -12.19 -20.16 -17.44
C GLU A 212 -11.18 -19.03 -17.23
N ASN A 213 -10.38 -18.74 -18.27
CA ASN A 213 -9.43 -17.63 -18.23
C ASN A 213 -10.14 -16.29 -18.01
N THR A 214 -11.29 -16.08 -18.68
CA THR A 214 -12.09 -14.85 -18.50
C THR A 214 -12.58 -14.71 -17.06
N ILE A 215 -13.06 -15.80 -16.42
CA ILE A 215 -13.50 -15.75 -15.03
C ILE A 215 -12.35 -15.40 -14.10
N VAL A 216 -11.19 -16.06 -14.24
CA VAL A 216 -9.99 -15.79 -13.44
C VAL A 216 -9.56 -14.32 -13.59
N MET A 217 -9.53 -13.80 -14.80
CA MET A 217 -9.20 -12.40 -15.06
C MET A 217 -10.23 -11.43 -14.47
N LEU A 218 -11.52 -11.72 -14.55
CA LEU A 218 -12.57 -10.88 -13.95
C LEU A 218 -12.44 -10.84 -12.42
N VAL A 219 -12.16 -11.96 -11.79
CA VAL A 219 -11.92 -11.98 -10.34
C VAL A 219 -10.69 -11.17 -9.97
N GLN A 220 -9.61 -11.34 -10.67
CA GLN A 220 -8.33 -10.69 -10.38
C GLN A 220 -8.38 -9.18 -10.64
N TYR A 221 -8.87 -8.76 -11.80
CA TYR A 221 -8.73 -7.40 -12.30
C TYR A 221 -9.99 -6.54 -12.15
N VAL A 222 -11.13 -7.14 -11.79
CA VAL A 222 -12.38 -6.41 -11.58
C VAL A 222 -12.91 -6.62 -10.15
N ALA A 223 -13.11 -7.87 -9.74
CA ALA A 223 -13.75 -8.14 -8.44
C ALA A 223 -12.89 -7.68 -7.26
N PHE A 224 -11.58 -7.92 -7.29
CA PHE A 224 -10.68 -7.46 -6.22
C PHE A 224 -10.63 -5.92 -6.11
N PRO A 225 -10.33 -5.15 -7.18
CA PRO A 225 -10.40 -3.69 -7.12
C PRO A 225 -11.77 -3.16 -6.68
N ALA A 226 -12.86 -3.76 -7.17
CA ALA A 226 -14.23 -3.36 -6.82
C ALA A 226 -14.53 -3.57 -5.33
N LEU A 227 -14.13 -4.71 -4.76
CA LEU A 227 -14.30 -5.02 -3.34
C LEU A 227 -13.48 -4.06 -2.47
N ALA A 228 -12.23 -3.82 -2.86
CA ALA A 228 -11.36 -2.87 -2.16
C ALA A 228 -11.94 -1.44 -2.23
N TYR A 229 -12.40 -1.00 -3.40
CA TYR A 229 -13.08 0.29 -3.58
C TYR A 229 -14.31 0.40 -2.69
N TRP A 230 -15.20 -0.59 -2.73
CA TRP A 230 -16.40 -0.63 -1.89
C TRP A 230 -16.08 -0.51 -0.41
N TYR A 231 -15.07 -1.25 0.06
CA TYR A 231 -14.60 -1.15 1.45
C TYR A 231 -14.13 0.25 1.80
N ILE A 232 -13.34 0.89 0.93
CA ILE A 232 -12.77 2.22 1.14
C ILE A 232 -13.85 3.30 1.18
N VAL A 233 -14.81 3.28 0.23
CA VAL A 233 -15.82 4.35 0.12
C VAL A 233 -16.87 4.28 1.22
N LYS A 234 -17.15 3.10 1.76
CA LYS A 234 -18.06 2.94 2.91
C LYS A 234 -17.49 3.46 4.23
N ARG A 235 -16.19 3.77 4.30
CA ARG A 235 -15.56 4.33 5.49
C ARG A 235 -15.85 5.82 5.59
N LYS A 236 -16.30 6.27 6.77
CA LYS A 236 -16.45 7.71 7.06
C LYS A 236 -15.08 8.38 6.95
N PRO A 237 -14.96 9.55 6.28
CA PRO A 237 -13.72 10.32 6.24
C PRO A 237 -13.19 10.53 7.66
N GLN A 238 -11.86 10.51 7.83
CA GLN A 238 -11.28 11.02 9.07
C GLN A 238 -11.44 12.53 9.08
N VAL A 239 -12.25 13.04 9.98
CA VAL A 239 -12.15 14.43 10.40
C VAL A 239 -10.83 14.50 11.18
N THR A 240 -9.86 15.23 10.66
CA THR A 240 -8.70 15.65 11.44
C THR A 240 -9.27 16.54 12.55
N GLU A 241 -9.26 16.06 13.80
CA GLU A 241 -9.47 16.96 14.93
C GLU A 241 -8.33 17.99 14.86
N VAL A 242 -8.65 19.15 14.36
CA VAL A 242 -7.81 20.33 14.54
C VAL A 242 -7.87 20.58 16.04
N SER A 243 -6.76 20.36 16.73
CA SER A 243 -6.66 20.76 18.14
C SER A 243 -7.14 22.20 18.24
N PRO A 244 -8.07 22.52 19.15
CA PRO A 244 -8.47 23.90 19.34
C PRO A 244 -7.21 24.73 19.59
N PRO A 245 -7.13 25.96 19.06
CA PRO A 245 -6.01 26.84 19.35
C PRO A 245 -5.85 26.96 20.87
N PRO A 246 -4.63 27.04 21.36
CA PRO A 246 -4.41 27.25 22.80
C PRO A 246 -5.21 28.48 23.23
N PRO A 247 -5.84 28.47 24.40
CA PRO A 247 -6.57 29.61 24.90
C PRO A 247 -5.63 30.82 24.89
N ASP A 248 -6.08 31.92 24.28
CA ASP A 248 -5.31 33.13 24.09
C ASP A 248 -4.73 33.60 25.43
N ALA A 249 -3.43 33.48 25.57
CA ALA A 249 -2.67 33.90 26.75
C ALA A 249 -2.35 35.41 26.72
N HIS A 250 -3.21 36.26 26.20
CA HIS A 250 -3.04 37.71 26.24
C HIS A 250 -4.38 38.44 26.25
N HIS A 251 -5.08 38.39 27.40
CA HIS A 251 -5.77 39.58 27.88
C HIS A 251 -4.98 40.10 29.08
N PRO A 252 -4.28 41.22 28.96
CA PRO A 252 -3.78 41.95 30.13
C PRO A 252 -4.97 42.34 31.00
N PRO A 253 -4.84 42.29 32.34
CA PRO A 253 -5.93 42.68 33.24
C PRO A 253 -6.35 44.09 32.92
N GLN A 254 -7.63 44.29 32.63
CA GLN A 254 -8.22 45.64 32.56
C GLN A 254 -8.15 46.24 33.96
N ASP A 255 -7.28 47.23 34.10
CA ASP A 255 -7.14 48.04 35.32
C ASP A 255 -8.39 48.91 35.49
N HIS A 256 -9.29 48.46 36.36
CA HIS A 256 -10.53 49.19 36.78
C HIS A 256 -10.30 50.25 37.86
N SER A 257 -9.04 50.73 38.05
CA SER A 257 -8.72 51.65 39.14
C SER A 257 -8.91 53.15 38.83
N LYS A 258 -9.55 53.54 37.69
CA LYS A 258 -9.76 54.97 37.38
C LYS A 258 -11.21 55.32 37.05
N ILE A 259 -12.12 55.12 38.00
CA ILE A 259 -13.40 55.85 38.03
C ILE A 259 -13.74 56.08 39.50
N HIS A 260 -13.14 57.07 40.11
CA HIS A 260 -13.69 57.85 41.24
C HIS A 260 -12.73 59.00 41.51
N GLN A 261 -12.97 60.14 40.85
CA GLN A 261 -12.72 61.49 41.42
C GLN A 261 -13.20 62.56 40.45
N SER A 262 -14.16 63.31 40.92
CA SER A 262 -14.79 64.58 40.56
C SER A 262 -16.15 64.52 39.89
#